data_21497119949f5c012a0d9c283700a11e
#
_entry.id   21497119949f5c012a0d9c283700a11e
#
_cell.length_a   1.000
_cell.length_b   1.000
_cell.length_c   1.000
_cell.angle_alpha   90.00
_cell.angle_beta   90.00
_cell.angle_gamma   90.00
#
_symmetry.space_group_name_H-M   'P 1'
#
loop_
_entity.id
_entity.type
_entity.pdbx_description
1 polymer ?
#
loop_
_entity_poly.entity_id
_entity_poly.type
_entity_poly.pdbx_seq_one_letter_code
_entity_poly.pdbx_strand_id
1 'polypeptide(L)'
;MKTRLTLILVLLIYIGAASHTHAQQKKVIKTMMIAGQDGSHYWQGACEAMKQILENSGMFKVDFAFTPDFGGDIATFKPDFHQYDLIVINYGGATWTEPVRKNFEKYVADGGGVVVIHSSVVPMADWKEYNEIIGMGAWDGRNEKDGPYLYWKDGQYVYDYSPGYAGYHGLQHETVIEHRAPHHPILQGLPPQWKHFKDEIYTRLRGPVRNMEILATAYERGRHEPLMWTVSYGKGRIFVDLLGHCGNDPYSMRCTGFQVTLLRGCEWAATGAVTQEVPADFPLKDTYTLRPEFKAPFHAYPKTKH
;
A
#
# COMPACT_ATOMS: atom_id res chain seq x y z
N MET A 1 -4.18 4.48 91.98
CA MET A 1 -4.61 5.04 90.74
C MET A 1 -4.03 4.16 89.61
N LYS A 2 -4.89 3.34 88.98
CA LYS A 2 -4.45 2.44 87.87
C LYS A 2 -4.95 3.00 86.60
N THR A 3 -4.04 3.53 85.75
CA THR A 3 -4.36 4.10 84.41
C THR A 3 -4.44 2.95 83.46
N ARG A 4 -5.63 2.75 82.86
CA ARG A 4 -5.80 1.76 81.73
C ARG A 4 -5.50 2.44 80.40
N LEU A 5 -4.51 1.91 79.75
CA LEU A 5 -4.14 2.30 78.36
C LEU A 5 -5.01 1.50 77.42
N THR A 6 -5.88 2.15 76.66
CA THR A 6 -6.74 1.53 75.67
C THR A 6 -6.00 1.60 74.28
N LEU A 7 -5.60 0.44 73.77
CA LEU A 7 -4.96 0.33 72.45
C LEU A 7 -6.06 0.31 71.37
N ILE A 8 -6.11 1.32 70.52
CA ILE A 8 -6.99 1.36 69.36
C ILE A 8 -6.22 0.74 68.17
N LEU A 9 -6.71 -0.41 67.74
CA LEU A 9 -6.19 -1.11 66.54
C LEU A 9 -6.87 -0.53 65.29
N VAL A 10 -6.18 0.27 64.49
CA VAL A 10 -6.68 0.77 63.20
C VAL A 10 -6.41 -0.27 62.14
N LEU A 11 -7.48 -0.93 61.69
CA LEU A 11 -7.40 -1.90 60.58
C LEU A 11 -7.47 -1.14 59.24
N LEU A 12 -6.33 -0.96 58.57
CA LEU A 12 -6.28 -0.42 57.22
C LEU A 12 -6.69 -1.50 56.21
N ILE A 13 -7.92 -1.41 55.72
CA ILE A 13 -8.39 -2.25 54.61
C ILE A 13 -7.82 -1.66 53.30
N TYR A 14 -6.82 -2.30 52.73
CA TYR A 14 -6.33 -2.03 51.40
C TYR A 14 -7.34 -2.61 50.39
N ILE A 15 -8.22 -1.78 49.81
CA ILE A 15 -9.05 -2.13 48.67
C ILE A 15 -8.15 -1.99 47.44
N GLY A 16 -7.53 -3.09 47.01
CA GLY A 16 -6.83 -3.18 45.74
C GLY A 16 -7.83 -3.05 44.61
N ALA A 17 -7.92 -1.87 44.03
CA ALA A 17 -8.63 -1.68 42.74
C ALA A 17 -7.87 -2.47 41.66
N ALA A 18 -8.33 -3.66 41.36
CA ALA A 18 -7.90 -4.40 40.18
C ALA A 18 -8.39 -3.61 38.96
N SER A 19 -7.49 -2.82 38.38
CA SER A 19 -7.72 -2.19 37.09
C SER A 19 -7.81 -3.30 36.04
N HIS A 20 -9.02 -3.72 35.72
CA HIS A 20 -9.28 -4.55 34.56
C HIS A 20 -9.01 -3.67 33.34
N THR A 21 -7.78 -3.69 32.83
CA THR A 21 -7.49 -3.22 31.49
C THR A 21 -8.25 -4.15 30.53
N HIS A 22 -9.46 -3.74 30.14
CA HIS A 22 -10.10 -4.32 28.97
C HIS A 22 -9.14 -4.05 27.80
N ALA A 23 -8.41 -5.08 27.39
CA ALA A 23 -7.73 -5.05 26.10
C ALA A 23 -8.84 -4.82 25.07
N GLN A 24 -8.93 -3.59 24.57
CA GLN A 24 -9.90 -3.24 23.53
C GLN A 24 -9.56 -4.15 22.33
N GLN A 25 -10.47 -5.08 22.02
CA GLN A 25 -10.28 -6.01 20.92
C GLN A 25 -10.07 -5.19 19.66
N LYS A 26 -8.87 -5.25 19.09
CA LYS A 26 -8.48 -4.44 17.93
C LYS A 26 -9.45 -4.80 16.79
N LYS A 27 -10.20 -3.82 16.31
CA LYS A 27 -11.17 -4.02 15.21
C LYS A 27 -10.40 -4.54 13.99
N VAL A 28 -10.81 -5.68 13.45
CA VAL A 28 -10.25 -6.23 12.21
C VAL A 28 -10.65 -5.33 11.04
N ILE A 29 -9.68 -4.91 10.25
CA ILE A 29 -9.88 -4.07 9.06
C ILE A 29 -10.45 -4.93 7.93
N LYS A 30 -11.68 -4.65 7.52
CA LYS A 30 -12.29 -5.31 6.37
C LYS A 30 -11.69 -4.76 5.09
N THR A 31 -11.06 -5.62 4.33
CA THR A 31 -10.30 -5.24 3.13
C THR A 31 -10.89 -5.92 1.90
N MET A 32 -11.23 -5.13 0.87
CA MET A 32 -11.49 -5.65 -0.47
C MET A 32 -10.21 -5.56 -1.28
N MET A 33 -9.80 -6.65 -1.93
CA MET A 33 -8.72 -6.65 -2.91
C MET A 33 -9.32 -6.76 -4.31
N ILE A 34 -9.19 -5.70 -5.11
CA ILE A 34 -9.61 -5.70 -6.51
C ILE A 34 -8.49 -6.33 -7.32
N ALA A 35 -8.85 -7.34 -8.12
CA ALA A 35 -7.90 -8.17 -8.82
C ALA A 35 -8.36 -8.50 -10.24
N GLY A 36 -7.43 -8.64 -11.16
CA GLY A 36 -7.68 -9.15 -12.52
C GLY A 36 -7.02 -8.33 -13.63
N GLN A 37 -7.10 -8.87 -14.82
CA GLN A 37 -6.72 -8.25 -16.10
C GLN A 37 -5.33 -7.59 -16.15
N ASP A 38 -4.32 -8.16 -15.49
CA ASP A 38 -2.94 -7.72 -15.71
C ASP A 38 -2.26 -8.69 -16.69
N GLY A 39 -2.00 -8.23 -17.91
CA GLY A 39 -1.41 -9.06 -18.98
C GLY A 39 0.11 -9.22 -18.85
N SER A 40 0.76 -8.41 -18.03
CA SER A 40 2.21 -8.38 -17.89
C SER A 40 2.72 -9.06 -16.62
N HIS A 41 1.83 -9.28 -15.65
CA HIS A 41 2.18 -9.79 -14.33
C HIS A 41 1.34 -11.00 -13.94
N TYR A 42 1.91 -11.86 -13.10
CA TYR A 42 1.17 -12.94 -12.46
C TYR A 42 0.35 -12.38 -11.30
N TRP A 43 -0.71 -11.61 -11.65
CA TRP A 43 -1.56 -10.92 -10.69
C TRP A 43 -2.22 -11.85 -9.67
N GLN A 44 -2.54 -13.10 -10.06
CA GLN A 44 -3.12 -14.11 -9.16
C GLN A 44 -2.15 -14.42 -8.01
N GLY A 45 -0.89 -14.69 -8.33
CA GLY A 45 0.15 -14.94 -7.32
C GLY A 45 0.40 -13.73 -6.44
N ALA A 46 0.40 -12.53 -7.02
CA ALA A 46 0.54 -11.28 -6.27
C ALA A 46 -0.60 -11.09 -5.27
N CYS A 47 -1.85 -11.30 -5.70
CA CYS A 47 -3.03 -11.17 -4.85
C CYS A 47 -3.00 -12.15 -3.68
N GLU A 48 -2.69 -13.42 -3.94
CA GLU A 48 -2.60 -14.44 -2.87
C GLU A 48 -1.47 -14.16 -1.89
N ALA A 49 -0.30 -13.71 -2.40
CA ALA A 49 0.81 -13.31 -1.54
C ALA A 49 0.42 -12.15 -0.62
N MET A 50 -0.16 -11.09 -1.17
CA MET A 50 -0.61 -9.95 -0.39
C MET A 50 -1.71 -10.32 0.61
N LYS A 51 -2.67 -11.17 0.22
CA LYS A 51 -3.68 -11.69 1.14
C LYS A 51 -3.03 -12.40 2.32
N GLN A 52 -2.06 -13.29 2.06
CA GLN A 52 -1.34 -13.98 3.13
C GLN A 52 -0.56 -13.02 4.03
N ILE A 53 0.12 -12.01 3.48
CA ILE A 53 0.82 -10.99 4.26
C ILE A 53 -0.17 -10.26 5.19
N LEU A 54 -1.29 -9.81 4.65
CA LEU A 54 -2.28 -9.03 5.38
C LEU A 54 -2.95 -9.86 6.47
N GLU A 55 -3.46 -11.05 6.16
CA GLU A 55 -4.19 -11.91 7.10
C GLU A 55 -3.29 -12.51 8.18
N ASN A 56 -2.04 -12.87 7.85
CA ASN A 56 -1.07 -13.38 8.83
C ASN A 56 -0.72 -12.35 9.93
N SER A 57 -0.93 -11.06 9.68
CA SER A 57 -0.78 -10.01 10.69
C SER A 57 -1.87 -10.04 11.77
N GLY A 58 -2.98 -10.72 11.51
CA GLY A 58 -4.17 -10.74 12.38
C GLY A 58 -4.97 -9.43 12.38
N MET A 59 -4.55 -8.41 11.59
CA MET A 59 -5.18 -7.10 11.55
C MET A 59 -6.22 -6.97 10.43
N PHE A 60 -6.12 -7.76 9.39
CA PHE A 60 -6.93 -7.64 8.19
C PHE A 60 -7.72 -8.91 7.90
N LYS A 61 -8.89 -8.74 7.30
CA LYS A 61 -9.64 -9.80 6.63
C LYS A 61 -9.83 -9.39 5.17
N VAL A 62 -9.37 -10.22 4.24
CA VAL A 62 -9.30 -9.89 2.83
C VAL A 62 -10.29 -10.69 2.02
N ASP A 63 -11.22 -10.01 1.36
CA ASP A 63 -12.12 -10.56 0.37
C ASP A 63 -11.70 -10.09 -1.03
N PHE A 64 -11.77 -10.98 -2.03
CA PHE A 64 -11.45 -10.60 -3.41
C PHE A 64 -12.68 -10.08 -4.15
N ALA A 65 -12.48 -9.03 -4.95
CA ALA A 65 -13.42 -8.57 -5.97
C ALA A 65 -12.77 -8.74 -7.34
N PHE A 66 -13.13 -9.80 -8.05
CA PHE A 66 -12.56 -10.09 -9.36
C PHE A 66 -13.30 -9.34 -10.45
N THR A 67 -12.52 -8.73 -11.35
CA THR A 67 -13.03 -8.27 -12.64
C THR A 67 -13.18 -9.46 -13.60
N PRO A 68 -14.02 -9.37 -14.64
CA PRO A 68 -14.02 -10.37 -15.70
C PRO A 68 -12.66 -10.45 -16.38
N ASP A 69 -12.34 -11.59 -16.99
CA ASP A 69 -11.14 -11.79 -17.78
C ASP A 69 -11.06 -10.81 -18.97
N PHE A 70 -9.88 -10.71 -19.59
CA PHE A 70 -9.69 -9.91 -20.81
C PHE A 70 -10.73 -10.29 -21.89
N GLY A 71 -11.40 -9.26 -22.43
CA GLY A 71 -12.49 -9.42 -23.39
C GLY A 71 -13.84 -9.78 -22.79
N GLY A 72 -13.92 -9.98 -21.49
CA GLY A 72 -15.20 -10.12 -20.78
C GLY A 72 -15.90 -8.79 -20.56
N ASP A 73 -17.19 -8.85 -20.26
CA ASP A 73 -18.01 -7.65 -20.05
C ASP A 73 -17.70 -6.99 -18.70
N ILE A 74 -16.95 -5.88 -18.74
CA ILE A 74 -16.60 -5.11 -17.53
C ILE A 74 -17.82 -4.57 -16.78
N ALA A 75 -18.99 -4.49 -17.41
CA ALA A 75 -20.22 -4.06 -16.74
C ALA A 75 -20.74 -5.07 -15.70
N THR A 76 -20.22 -6.28 -15.71
CA THR A 76 -20.51 -7.29 -14.67
C THR A 76 -19.76 -7.01 -13.35
N PHE A 77 -18.69 -6.23 -13.38
CA PHE A 77 -17.96 -5.80 -12.18
C PHE A 77 -18.74 -4.72 -11.44
N LYS A 78 -19.33 -5.08 -10.30
CA LYS A 78 -20.21 -4.21 -9.49
C LYS A 78 -19.90 -4.36 -7.99
N PRO A 79 -18.70 -4.00 -7.54
CA PRO A 79 -18.32 -4.10 -6.14
C PRO A 79 -19.10 -3.11 -5.26
N ASP A 80 -19.36 -3.50 -4.01
CA ASP A 80 -19.88 -2.59 -2.99
C ASP A 80 -18.71 -2.13 -2.09
N PHE A 81 -18.10 -1.02 -2.46
CA PHE A 81 -16.92 -0.49 -1.76
C PHE A 81 -17.21 -0.08 -0.32
N HIS A 82 -18.44 0.40 -0.04
CA HIS A 82 -18.79 0.98 1.26
C HIS A 82 -18.91 -0.06 2.40
N GLN A 83 -18.86 -1.35 2.08
CA GLN A 83 -18.80 -2.41 3.08
C GLN A 83 -17.39 -2.64 3.66
N TYR A 84 -16.36 -1.97 3.12
CA TYR A 84 -14.97 -2.18 3.44
C TYR A 84 -14.31 -0.93 4.03
N ASP A 85 -13.42 -1.16 4.99
CA ASP A 85 -12.60 -0.11 5.59
C ASP A 85 -11.40 0.26 4.68
N LEU A 86 -11.00 -0.67 3.79
CA LEU A 86 -9.83 -0.56 2.92
C LEU A 86 -10.08 -1.23 1.56
N ILE A 87 -9.63 -0.58 0.49
CA ILE A 87 -9.55 -1.15 -0.86
C ILE A 87 -8.06 -1.28 -1.25
N VAL A 88 -7.62 -2.48 -1.60
CA VAL A 88 -6.31 -2.74 -2.21
C VAL A 88 -6.50 -3.01 -3.69
N ILE A 89 -5.80 -2.28 -4.55
CA ILE A 89 -5.91 -2.42 -6.00
C ILE A 89 -4.67 -3.13 -6.54
N ASN A 90 -4.89 -4.30 -7.14
CA ASN A 90 -3.91 -5.05 -7.93
C ASN A 90 -4.56 -5.41 -9.28
N TYR A 91 -4.68 -4.40 -10.15
CA TYR A 91 -5.48 -4.44 -11.36
C TYR A 91 -4.79 -3.71 -12.51
N GLY A 92 -4.72 -4.32 -13.69
CA GLY A 92 -4.03 -3.78 -14.86
C GLY A 92 -4.91 -3.73 -16.13
N GLY A 93 -6.25 -3.66 -16.00
CA GLY A 93 -7.16 -3.88 -17.12
C GLY A 93 -8.01 -2.69 -17.56
N ALA A 94 -9.15 -3.02 -18.16
CA ALA A 94 -10.08 -2.06 -18.75
C ALA A 94 -10.63 -1.05 -17.75
N THR A 95 -10.90 0.16 -18.20
CA THR A 95 -11.55 1.20 -17.39
C THR A 95 -12.92 0.72 -16.93
N TRP A 96 -13.22 0.90 -15.65
CA TRP A 96 -14.51 0.51 -15.06
C TRP A 96 -15.66 1.37 -15.60
N THR A 97 -16.88 0.82 -15.53
CA THR A 97 -18.08 1.58 -15.97
C THR A 97 -18.27 2.84 -15.13
N GLU A 98 -18.91 3.84 -15.72
CA GLU A 98 -19.14 5.14 -15.04
C GLU A 98 -19.83 4.99 -13.66
N PRO A 99 -20.87 4.16 -13.47
CA PRO A 99 -21.48 3.98 -12.15
C PRO A 99 -20.50 3.43 -11.11
N VAL A 100 -19.62 2.48 -11.50
CA VAL A 100 -18.61 1.93 -10.61
C VAL A 100 -17.55 2.97 -10.26
N ARG A 101 -17.11 3.74 -11.26
CA ARG A 101 -16.15 4.85 -11.05
C ARG A 101 -16.69 5.88 -10.06
N LYS A 102 -17.93 6.33 -10.26
CA LYS A 102 -18.57 7.33 -9.37
C LYS A 102 -18.77 6.81 -7.95
N ASN A 103 -19.09 5.51 -7.80
CA ASN A 103 -19.19 4.88 -6.49
C ASN A 103 -17.82 4.79 -5.79
N PHE A 104 -16.77 4.47 -6.53
CA PHE A 104 -15.39 4.45 -6.01
C PHE A 104 -14.90 5.85 -5.61
N GLU A 105 -15.08 6.85 -6.49
CA GLU A 105 -14.75 8.25 -6.20
C GLU A 105 -15.42 8.72 -4.90
N LYS A 106 -16.71 8.41 -4.76
CA LYS A 106 -17.47 8.76 -3.55
C LYS A 106 -16.93 8.05 -2.31
N TYR A 107 -16.65 6.74 -2.40
CA TYR A 107 -16.05 5.98 -1.30
C TYR A 107 -14.76 6.64 -0.82
N VAL A 108 -13.86 6.99 -1.74
CA VAL A 108 -12.60 7.64 -1.40
C VAL A 108 -12.85 9.03 -0.81
N ALA A 109 -13.66 9.86 -1.48
CA ALA A 109 -13.92 11.23 -1.03
C ALA A 109 -14.56 11.30 0.37
N ASP A 110 -15.37 10.31 0.74
CA ASP A 110 -16.01 10.21 2.05
C ASP A 110 -15.04 9.74 3.17
N GLY A 111 -13.84 9.30 2.83
CA GLY A 111 -12.80 8.92 3.81
C GLY A 111 -12.32 7.47 3.69
N GLY A 112 -12.73 6.74 2.67
CA GLY A 112 -12.28 5.38 2.40
C GLY A 112 -10.75 5.30 2.19
N GLY A 113 -10.14 4.24 2.73
CA GLY A 113 -8.72 3.95 2.53
C GLY A 113 -8.47 3.21 1.21
N VAL A 114 -7.40 3.59 0.50
CA VAL A 114 -7.00 2.91 -0.73
C VAL A 114 -5.50 2.62 -0.72
N VAL A 115 -5.12 1.44 -1.17
CA VAL A 115 -3.72 1.07 -1.46
C VAL A 115 -3.62 0.62 -2.90
N VAL A 116 -2.66 1.18 -3.63
CA VAL A 116 -2.43 0.91 -5.06
C VAL A 116 -1.06 0.25 -5.20
N ILE A 117 -1.01 -0.93 -5.78
CA ILE A 117 0.22 -1.73 -5.85
C ILE A 117 0.73 -1.83 -7.27
N HIS A 118 2.03 -1.56 -7.43
CA HIS A 118 2.84 -1.81 -8.61
C HIS A 118 2.17 -1.36 -9.91
N SER A 119 1.87 -2.30 -10.82
CA SER A 119 1.27 -2.05 -12.13
C SER A 119 -0.12 -1.40 -12.11
N SER A 120 -0.77 -1.32 -10.95
CA SER A 120 -2.08 -0.66 -10.85
C SER A 120 -2.05 0.85 -11.08
N VAL A 121 -0.87 1.47 -11.19
CA VAL A 121 -0.71 2.86 -11.65
C VAL A 121 -0.75 2.98 -13.18
N VAL A 122 -0.83 1.86 -13.90
CA VAL A 122 -0.79 1.84 -15.38
C VAL A 122 -2.18 2.10 -15.99
N PRO A 123 -3.25 1.34 -15.65
CA PRO A 123 -4.51 1.40 -16.38
C PRO A 123 -5.28 2.69 -16.15
N MET A 124 -6.35 2.86 -16.91
CA MET A 124 -7.38 3.88 -16.69
C MET A 124 -6.85 5.33 -16.80
N ALA A 125 -5.93 5.58 -17.75
CA ALA A 125 -5.40 6.92 -18.02
C ALA A 125 -6.50 7.92 -18.43
N ASP A 126 -7.58 7.43 -19.03
CA ASP A 126 -8.77 8.18 -19.46
C ASP A 126 -9.68 8.58 -18.28
N TRP A 127 -9.48 8.01 -17.07
CA TRP A 127 -10.27 8.34 -15.90
C TRP A 127 -9.53 9.39 -15.04
N LYS A 128 -9.93 10.64 -15.23
CA LYS A 128 -9.29 11.80 -14.60
C LYS A 128 -9.21 11.68 -13.07
N GLU A 129 -10.32 11.31 -12.43
CA GLU A 129 -10.39 11.22 -10.97
C GLU A 129 -9.52 10.08 -10.44
N TYR A 130 -9.35 8.98 -11.20
CA TYR A 130 -8.39 7.94 -10.82
C TYR A 130 -6.95 8.47 -10.85
N ASN A 131 -6.58 9.26 -11.86
CA ASN A 131 -5.27 9.90 -11.92
C ASN A 131 -5.04 10.90 -10.76
N GLU A 132 -6.08 11.61 -10.33
CA GLU A 132 -6.01 12.45 -9.11
C GLU A 132 -5.86 11.59 -7.84
N ILE A 133 -6.51 10.43 -7.76
CA ILE A 133 -6.44 9.50 -6.62
C ILE A 133 -5.06 8.85 -6.52
N ILE A 134 -4.47 8.40 -7.62
CA ILE A 134 -3.15 7.77 -7.61
C ILE A 134 -1.98 8.77 -7.64
N GLY A 135 -2.24 10.04 -8.00
CA GLY A 135 -1.26 11.13 -8.06
C GLY A 135 -0.34 11.10 -9.27
N MET A 136 0.20 9.94 -9.60
CA MET A 136 1.03 9.70 -10.80
C MET A 136 0.75 8.31 -11.36
N GLY A 137 0.87 8.19 -12.70
CA GLY A 137 0.75 6.93 -13.41
C GLY A 137 1.81 6.77 -14.48
N ALA A 138 1.80 5.62 -15.13
CA ALA A 138 2.76 5.23 -16.15
C ALA A 138 2.03 4.66 -17.36
N TRP A 139 2.66 4.68 -18.52
CA TRP A 139 2.13 4.13 -19.79
C TRP A 139 0.69 4.52 -20.12
N ASP A 140 -0.06 3.65 -20.78
CA ASP A 140 -1.47 3.81 -21.16
C ASP A 140 -1.77 5.16 -21.86
N GLY A 141 -0.84 5.62 -22.71
CA GLY A 141 -0.95 6.87 -23.47
C GLY A 141 -0.62 8.14 -22.71
N ARG A 142 -0.27 8.07 -21.41
CA ARG A 142 0.08 9.24 -20.60
C ARG A 142 1.28 9.98 -21.17
N ASN A 143 1.20 11.31 -21.18
CA ASN A 143 2.22 12.21 -21.72
C ASN A 143 2.23 13.55 -20.97
N GLU A 144 2.87 14.60 -21.52
CA GLU A 144 2.98 15.92 -20.87
C GLU A 144 1.65 16.60 -20.54
N LYS A 145 0.54 16.20 -21.17
CA LYS A 145 -0.80 16.76 -20.88
C LYS A 145 -1.39 16.24 -19.57
N ASP A 146 -0.89 15.08 -19.10
CA ASP A 146 -1.33 14.48 -17.84
C ASP A 146 -0.60 15.06 -16.63
N GLY A 147 0.48 15.82 -16.86
CA GLY A 147 1.25 16.50 -15.83
C GLY A 147 2.76 16.32 -15.98
N PRO A 148 3.56 16.83 -15.03
CA PRO A 148 5.01 16.72 -15.07
C PRO A 148 5.50 15.32 -14.78
N TYR A 149 6.74 15.02 -15.18
CA TYR A 149 7.54 14.02 -14.47
C TYR A 149 7.92 14.58 -13.10
N LEU A 150 7.85 13.76 -12.08
CA LEU A 150 8.33 14.11 -10.74
C LEU A 150 9.49 13.20 -10.37
N TYR A 151 10.60 13.77 -9.94
CA TYR A 151 11.74 13.05 -9.43
C TYR A 151 12.53 13.89 -8.41
N TRP A 152 13.37 13.23 -7.62
CA TRP A 152 14.28 13.91 -6.69
C TRP A 152 15.67 13.95 -7.27
N LYS A 153 16.28 15.14 -7.31
CA LYS A 153 17.64 15.34 -7.81
C LYS A 153 18.27 16.54 -7.10
N ASP A 154 19.55 16.43 -6.78
CA ASP A 154 20.36 17.50 -6.19
C ASP A 154 19.70 18.15 -4.95
N GLY A 155 19.09 17.32 -4.09
CA GLY A 155 18.48 17.76 -2.83
C GLY A 155 17.07 18.36 -2.94
N GLN A 156 16.42 18.28 -4.09
CA GLN A 156 15.08 18.85 -4.30
C GLN A 156 14.19 18.02 -5.22
N TYR A 157 12.88 18.24 -5.13
CA TYR A 157 11.94 17.73 -6.11
C TYR A 157 11.98 18.56 -7.39
N VAL A 158 12.03 17.89 -8.53
CA VAL A 158 11.98 18.48 -9.86
C VAL A 158 10.66 18.11 -10.52
N TYR A 159 9.92 19.13 -10.95
CA TYR A 159 8.70 19.01 -11.73
C TYR A 159 9.05 19.32 -13.19
N ASP A 160 9.24 18.28 -13.99
CA ASP A 160 9.71 18.40 -15.37
C ASP A 160 8.54 18.29 -16.35
N TYR A 161 8.16 19.41 -16.95
CA TYR A 161 7.08 19.54 -17.94
C TYR A 161 7.52 19.30 -19.38
N SER A 162 8.73 18.80 -19.60
CA SER A 162 9.21 18.51 -20.96
C SER A 162 8.31 17.48 -21.65
N PRO A 163 8.12 17.58 -22.98
CA PRO A 163 7.32 16.60 -23.74
C PRO A 163 7.88 15.17 -23.60
N GLY A 164 6.96 14.20 -23.62
CA GLY A 164 7.33 12.79 -23.65
C GLY A 164 6.31 11.88 -22.96
N TYR A 165 6.36 10.61 -23.29
CA TYR A 165 5.49 9.58 -22.72
C TYR A 165 5.89 9.22 -21.30
N ALA A 166 4.89 8.82 -20.51
CA ALA A 166 5.09 8.29 -19.17
C ALA A 166 5.47 6.80 -19.23
N GLY A 167 6.22 6.38 -18.23
CA GLY A 167 6.52 4.97 -17.98
C GLY A 167 7.78 4.47 -18.69
N TYR A 168 8.66 3.93 -17.89
CA TYR A 168 9.80 3.11 -18.31
C TYR A 168 10.28 2.29 -17.12
N HIS A 169 10.74 1.08 -17.34
CA HIS A 169 11.54 0.31 -16.39
C HIS A 169 12.68 -0.42 -17.11
N GLY A 170 13.71 -0.78 -16.38
CA GLY A 170 14.79 -1.64 -16.82
C GLY A 170 14.54 -3.11 -16.49
N LEU A 171 15.59 -3.90 -16.47
CA LEU A 171 15.55 -5.25 -15.91
C LEU A 171 15.38 -5.16 -14.39
N GLN A 172 14.75 -6.17 -13.82
CA GLN A 172 14.63 -6.30 -12.36
C GLN A 172 16.01 -6.37 -11.73
N HIS A 173 16.22 -5.57 -10.69
CA HIS A 173 17.48 -5.53 -9.95
C HIS A 173 17.26 -5.20 -8.47
N GLU A 174 18.27 -5.47 -7.65
CA GLU A 174 18.30 -5.03 -6.27
C GLU A 174 18.48 -3.52 -6.21
N THR A 175 17.73 -2.86 -5.34
CA THR A 175 17.82 -1.41 -5.19
C THR A 175 17.89 -0.99 -3.73
N VAL A 176 18.43 0.20 -3.48
CA VAL A 176 18.37 0.85 -2.16
C VAL A 176 17.22 1.84 -2.18
N ILE A 177 16.32 1.68 -1.23
CA ILE A 177 15.19 2.60 -1.02
C ILE A 177 15.61 3.65 -0.02
N GLU A 178 15.33 4.91 -0.32
CA GLU A 178 15.67 6.05 0.52
C GLU A 178 14.43 6.82 0.95
N HIS A 179 14.32 7.10 2.25
CA HIS A 179 13.25 7.93 2.80
C HIS A 179 13.31 9.36 2.28
N ARG A 180 12.10 9.95 2.07
CA ARG A 180 11.90 11.38 1.82
C ARG A 180 11.01 12.03 2.89
N ALA A 181 10.20 11.24 3.57
CA ALA A 181 9.29 11.66 4.64
C ALA A 181 9.45 10.77 5.90
N PRO A 182 10.60 10.82 6.61
CA PRO A 182 10.89 9.90 7.72
C PRO A 182 9.94 10.03 8.91
N HIS A 183 9.20 11.15 9.02
CA HIS A 183 8.22 11.38 10.09
C HIS A 183 6.82 10.90 9.73
N HIS A 184 6.58 10.50 8.49
CA HIS A 184 5.29 9.95 8.10
C HIS A 184 5.04 8.62 8.82
N PRO A 185 3.82 8.35 9.35
CA PRO A 185 3.54 7.15 10.16
C PRO A 185 3.96 5.84 9.48
N ILE A 186 3.83 5.73 8.16
CA ILE A 186 4.23 4.53 7.40
C ILE A 186 5.73 4.25 7.56
N LEU A 187 6.58 5.29 7.56
CA LEU A 187 8.04 5.15 7.59
C LEU A 187 8.66 5.36 8.99
N GLN A 188 7.91 5.88 9.93
CA GLN A 188 8.42 6.19 11.26
C GLN A 188 9.08 4.98 11.93
N GLY A 189 10.32 5.14 12.36
CA GLY A 189 11.11 4.09 13.02
C GLY A 189 11.79 3.10 12.07
N LEU A 190 11.49 3.12 10.76
CA LEU A 190 12.25 2.33 9.78
C LEU A 190 13.63 2.95 9.54
N PRO A 191 14.65 2.15 9.18
CA PRO A 191 15.96 2.67 8.75
C PRO A 191 15.81 3.67 7.60
N PRO A 192 16.60 4.77 7.56
CA PRO A 192 16.46 5.80 6.53
C PRO A 192 16.77 5.31 5.12
N GLN A 193 17.50 4.21 5.00
CA GLN A 193 17.79 3.50 3.78
C GLN A 193 17.72 2.00 4.04
N TRP A 194 17.13 1.25 3.10
CA TRP A 194 17.15 -0.22 3.14
C TRP A 194 17.24 -0.81 1.75
N LYS A 195 17.81 -2.00 1.67
CA LYS A 195 17.94 -2.73 0.41
C LYS A 195 16.69 -3.56 0.15
N HIS A 196 16.19 -3.48 -1.07
CA HIS A 196 15.12 -4.31 -1.57
C HIS A 196 15.67 -5.34 -2.54
N PHE A 197 15.05 -6.53 -2.57
CA PHE A 197 15.34 -7.58 -3.53
C PHE A 197 14.97 -7.13 -4.97
N LYS A 198 15.30 -7.96 -5.95
CA LYS A 198 15.03 -7.68 -7.37
C LYS A 198 13.58 -7.33 -7.61
N ASP A 199 13.36 -6.12 -8.11
CA ASP A 199 12.06 -5.58 -8.47
C ASP A 199 12.16 -4.71 -9.72
N GLU A 200 11.04 -4.34 -10.32
CA GLU A 200 10.99 -3.37 -11.40
C GLU A 200 10.88 -1.95 -10.85
N ILE A 201 11.87 -1.12 -11.14
CA ILE A 201 11.82 0.27 -10.73
C ILE A 201 11.20 1.10 -11.84
N TYR A 202 9.95 1.48 -11.64
CA TYR A 202 9.24 2.34 -12.58
C TYR A 202 9.79 3.75 -12.53
N THR A 203 10.01 4.32 -13.70
CA THR A 203 10.55 5.65 -13.90
C THR A 203 9.69 6.46 -14.86
N ARG A 204 9.92 7.77 -14.92
CA ARG A 204 9.18 8.66 -15.83
C ARG A 204 7.68 8.65 -15.57
N LEU A 205 7.27 8.56 -14.31
CA LEU A 205 5.87 8.67 -13.94
C LEU A 205 5.37 10.09 -14.19
N ARG A 206 4.15 10.22 -14.66
CA ARG A 206 3.46 11.49 -14.89
C ARG A 206 2.10 11.49 -14.20
N GLY A 207 1.66 12.65 -13.80
CA GLY A 207 0.32 12.79 -13.24
C GLY A 207 0.07 14.20 -12.72
N PRO A 208 -1.09 14.42 -12.12
CA PRO A 208 -1.45 15.72 -11.57
C PRO A 208 -0.50 16.21 -10.48
N VAL A 209 0.17 15.30 -9.78
CA VAL A 209 1.12 15.57 -8.68
C VAL A 209 0.51 16.55 -7.66
N ARG A 210 -0.75 16.27 -7.26
CA ARG A 210 -1.51 17.12 -6.34
C ARG A 210 -1.84 16.38 -5.06
N ASN A 211 -1.84 17.12 -3.94
CA ASN A 211 -2.22 16.60 -2.63
C ASN A 211 -1.48 15.31 -2.25
N MET A 212 -0.21 15.21 -2.63
CA MET A 212 0.61 14.03 -2.43
C MET A 212 1.91 14.33 -1.66
N GLU A 213 2.39 13.34 -0.95
CA GLU A 213 3.67 13.36 -0.24
C GLU A 213 4.49 12.15 -0.68
N ILE A 214 5.70 12.39 -1.20
CA ILE A 214 6.63 11.31 -1.55
C ILE A 214 7.26 10.76 -0.28
N LEU A 215 7.04 9.49 -0.02
CA LEU A 215 7.56 8.81 1.16
C LEU A 215 8.97 8.28 0.93
N ALA A 216 9.20 7.62 -0.21
CA ALA A 216 10.47 6.99 -0.52
C ALA A 216 10.76 7.00 -2.01
N THR A 217 12.05 6.95 -2.33
CA THR A 217 12.57 6.94 -3.71
C THR A 217 13.65 5.87 -3.87
N ALA A 218 13.93 5.48 -5.12
CA ALA A 218 15.13 4.73 -5.47
C ALA A 218 15.92 5.47 -6.55
N TYR A 219 17.26 5.30 -6.50
CA TYR A 219 18.12 5.86 -7.53
C TYR A 219 18.07 5.01 -8.79
N GLU A 220 17.64 5.62 -9.88
CA GLU A 220 17.53 4.98 -11.18
C GLU A 220 17.89 5.97 -12.28
N ARG A 221 18.77 5.57 -13.18
CA ARG A 221 19.12 6.32 -14.40
C ARG A 221 19.50 7.80 -14.15
N GLY A 222 20.29 8.05 -13.11
CA GLY A 222 20.87 9.38 -12.83
C GLY A 222 20.03 10.30 -11.94
N ARG A 223 18.93 9.82 -11.38
CA ARG A 223 18.05 10.56 -10.46
C ARG A 223 17.31 9.62 -9.52
N HIS A 224 16.67 10.15 -8.48
CA HIS A 224 15.82 9.35 -7.60
C HIS A 224 14.38 9.40 -8.09
N GLU A 225 13.83 8.25 -8.46
CA GLU A 225 12.44 8.09 -8.88
C GLU A 225 11.55 7.79 -7.66
N PRO A 226 10.34 8.37 -7.58
CA PRO A 226 9.37 8.02 -6.54
C PRO A 226 8.99 6.55 -6.60
N LEU A 227 9.02 5.87 -5.44
CA LEU A 227 8.57 4.47 -5.30
C LEU A 227 7.33 4.35 -4.41
N MET A 228 7.26 5.19 -3.38
CA MET A 228 6.15 5.17 -2.44
C MET A 228 5.68 6.60 -2.20
N TRP A 229 4.39 6.80 -2.19
CA TRP A 229 3.80 8.09 -1.86
C TRP A 229 2.40 7.94 -1.30
N THR A 230 1.92 9.01 -0.67
CA THR A 230 0.52 9.13 -0.26
C THR A 230 -0.16 10.24 -1.02
N VAL A 231 -1.48 10.11 -1.16
CA VAL A 231 -2.35 11.12 -1.77
C VAL A 231 -3.56 11.32 -0.85
N SER A 232 -4.04 12.55 -0.79
CA SER A 232 -5.33 12.88 -0.17
C SER A 232 -6.36 13.22 -1.25
N TYR A 233 -7.49 12.52 -1.25
CA TYR A 233 -8.62 12.80 -2.14
C TYR A 233 -9.90 12.92 -1.33
N GLY A 234 -10.45 14.14 -1.22
CA GLY A 234 -11.50 14.43 -0.26
C GLY A 234 -11.02 14.16 1.18
N LYS A 235 -11.68 13.26 1.89
CA LYS A 235 -11.27 12.77 3.22
C LYS A 235 -10.48 11.45 3.15
N GLY A 236 -10.36 10.86 1.97
CA GLY A 236 -9.71 9.58 1.74
C GLY A 236 -8.19 9.66 1.84
N ARG A 237 -7.61 8.54 2.23
CA ARG A 237 -6.16 8.35 2.33
C ARG A 237 -5.73 7.27 1.36
N ILE A 238 -4.84 7.62 0.48
CA ILE A 238 -4.32 6.72 -0.54
C ILE A 238 -2.84 6.49 -0.30
N PHE A 239 -2.41 5.24 -0.28
CA PHE A 239 -1.00 4.85 -0.31
C PHE A 239 -0.70 4.13 -1.61
N VAL A 240 0.34 4.55 -2.30
CA VAL A 240 0.83 3.92 -3.52
C VAL A 240 2.22 3.33 -3.25
N ASP A 241 2.39 2.05 -3.57
CA ASP A 241 3.67 1.35 -3.49
C ASP A 241 3.97 0.68 -4.84
N LEU A 242 5.02 1.12 -5.50
CA LEU A 242 5.44 0.59 -6.80
C LEU A 242 6.27 -0.69 -6.69
N LEU A 243 6.62 -1.13 -5.49
CA LEU A 243 7.24 -2.42 -5.28
C LEU A 243 6.19 -3.54 -5.40
N GLY A 244 6.68 -4.78 -5.47
CA GLY A 244 5.81 -5.95 -5.49
C GLY A 244 5.60 -6.53 -6.89
N HIS A 245 6.57 -6.36 -7.79
CA HIS A 245 6.55 -7.06 -9.07
C HIS A 245 6.37 -8.57 -8.89
N CYS A 246 5.45 -9.14 -9.64
CA CYS A 246 5.19 -10.57 -9.67
C CYS A 246 5.16 -11.04 -11.13
N GLY A 247 6.27 -11.57 -11.60
CA GLY A 247 6.39 -12.17 -12.93
C GLY A 247 5.79 -13.58 -12.94
N ASN A 248 6.62 -14.61 -12.78
CA ASN A 248 6.16 -16.00 -12.69
C ASN A 248 5.83 -16.43 -11.25
N ASP A 249 6.36 -15.72 -10.26
CA ASP A 249 6.18 -15.96 -8.83
C ASP A 249 6.24 -14.63 -8.05
N PRO A 250 5.70 -14.58 -6.82
CA PRO A 250 5.70 -13.39 -5.98
C PRO A 250 7.02 -13.24 -5.19
N TYR A 251 8.17 -13.51 -5.77
CA TYR A 251 9.43 -13.59 -5.05
C TYR A 251 9.85 -12.25 -4.42
N SER A 252 9.68 -11.12 -5.12
CA SER A 252 9.97 -9.78 -4.60
C SER A 252 9.15 -9.43 -3.36
N MET A 253 7.91 -9.92 -3.30
CA MET A 253 7.00 -9.72 -2.16
C MET A 253 7.43 -10.46 -0.89
N ARG A 254 8.40 -11.38 -0.97
CA ARG A 254 9.01 -12.02 0.21
C ARG A 254 9.96 -11.07 0.94
N CYS A 255 10.40 -9.98 0.29
CA CYS A 255 11.26 -9.00 0.94
C CYS A 255 10.55 -8.37 2.14
N THR A 256 11.19 -8.42 3.31
CA THR A 256 10.61 -7.90 4.55
C THR A 256 10.28 -6.42 4.42
N GLY A 257 11.10 -5.65 3.69
CA GLY A 257 10.82 -4.23 3.41
C GLY A 257 9.45 -4.04 2.76
N PHE A 258 9.15 -4.78 1.67
CA PHE A 258 7.84 -4.72 1.01
C PHE A 258 6.70 -5.14 1.95
N GLN A 259 6.86 -6.26 2.68
CA GLN A 259 5.79 -6.74 3.57
C GLN A 259 5.45 -5.74 4.66
N VAL A 260 6.46 -5.08 5.22
CA VAL A 260 6.28 -4.08 6.28
C VAL A 260 5.65 -2.81 5.73
N THR A 261 6.10 -2.30 4.56
CA THR A 261 5.50 -1.10 3.95
C THR A 261 4.07 -1.34 3.50
N LEU A 262 3.76 -2.52 2.93
CA LEU A 262 2.39 -2.92 2.60
C LEU A 262 1.48 -2.95 3.84
N LEU A 263 1.89 -3.62 4.91
CA LEU A 263 1.11 -3.73 6.15
C LEU A 263 0.86 -2.35 6.77
N ARG A 264 1.90 -1.52 6.90
CA ARG A 264 1.80 -0.18 7.49
C ARG A 264 1.03 0.78 6.60
N GLY A 265 1.21 0.68 5.28
CA GLY A 265 0.45 1.45 4.30
C GLY A 265 -1.05 1.13 4.34
N CYS A 266 -1.39 -0.16 4.43
CA CYS A 266 -2.76 -0.61 4.57
C CYS A 266 -3.40 -0.14 5.90
N GLU A 267 -2.68 -0.27 7.01
CA GLU A 267 -3.18 0.21 8.31
C GLU A 267 -3.40 1.73 8.28
N TRP A 268 -2.42 2.49 7.78
CA TRP A 268 -2.53 3.94 7.69
C TRP A 268 -3.67 4.39 6.76
N ALA A 269 -3.81 3.79 5.59
CA ALA A 269 -4.88 4.13 4.67
C ALA A 269 -6.27 3.91 5.30
N ALA A 270 -6.46 2.80 6.00
CA ALA A 270 -7.71 2.48 6.67
C ALA A 270 -8.00 3.36 7.90
N THR A 271 -6.98 3.67 8.70
CA THR A 271 -7.18 4.21 10.05
C THR A 271 -6.62 5.62 10.27
N GLY A 272 -5.67 6.06 9.44
CA GLY A 272 -4.89 7.27 9.63
C GLY A 272 -3.70 7.11 10.59
N ALA A 273 -3.47 5.91 11.13
CA ALA A 273 -2.41 5.62 12.09
C ALA A 273 -1.65 4.34 11.72
N VAL A 274 -0.48 4.15 12.32
CA VAL A 274 0.30 2.91 12.25
C VAL A 274 0.64 2.46 13.65
N THR A 275 0.24 1.25 14.00
CA THR A 275 0.50 0.65 15.32
C THR A 275 1.51 -0.51 15.25
N GLN A 276 1.88 -0.92 14.04
CA GLN A 276 2.82 -2.00 13.81
C GLN A 276 4.24 -1.57 14.13
N GLU A 277 4.91 -2.36 14.97
CA GLU A 277 6.33 -2.17 15.29
C GLU A 277 7.21 -2.52 14.10
N VAL A 278 8.44 -2.02 14.13
CA VAL A 278 9.47 -2.40 13.16
C VAL A 278 10.01 -3.76 13.56
N PRO A 279 9.88 -4.80 12.72
CA PRO A 279 10.38 -6.12 13.09
C PRO A 279 11.91 -6.17 13.06
N ALA A 280 12.49 -7.05 13.87
CA ALA A 280 13.95 -7.19 13.99
C ALA A 280 14.62 -7.67 12.68
N ASP A 281 13.86 -8.29 11.79
CA ASP A 281 14.30 -8.75 10.46
C ASP A 281 14.15 -7.68 9.37
N PHE A 282 13.84 -6.41 9.71
CA PHE A 282 13.75 -5.35 8.72
C PHE A 282 15.12 -5.11 8.06
N PRO A 283 15.18 -4.98 6.72
CA PRO A 283 16.45 -4.85 6.00
C PRO A 283 17.18 -3.54 6.31
N LEU A 284 18.50 -3.58 6.16
CA LEU A 284 19.38 -2.41 6.20
C LEU A 284 19.87 -2.06 4.78
N LYS A 285 20.67 -1.00 4.66
CA LYS A 285 21.15 -0.49 3.36
C LYS A 285 21.89 -1.53 2.51
N ASP A 286 22.66 -2.41 3.13
CA ASP A 286 23.58 -3.31 2.42
C ASP A 286 23.02 -4.72 2.23
N THR A 287 21.94 -5.07 2.94
CA THR A 287 21.36 -6.40 2.95
C THR A 287 19.85 -6.36 2.88
N TYR A 288 19.26 -7.22 2.07
CA TYR A 288 17.82 -7.50 2.13
C TYR A 288 17.55 -8.74 2.95
N THR A 289 16.34 -8.87 3.44
CA THR A 289 15.85 -10.05 4.15
C THR A 289 14.63 -10.60 3.41
N LEU A 290 14.63 -11.90 3.13
CA LEU A 290 13.48 -12.59 2.53
C LEU A 290 12.80 -13.47 3.57
N ARG A 291 11.52 -13.29 3.74
CA ARG A 291 10.67 -14.17 4.55
C ARG A 291 10.39 -15.49 3.82
N PRO A 292 9.89 -16.52 4.54
CA PRO A 292 9.54 -17.81 3.95
C PRO A 292 8.64 -17.69 2.74
N GLU A 293 8.62 -18.72 1.90
CA GLU A 293 7.71 -18.82 0.76
C GLU A 293 6.24 -18.78 1.20
N PHE A 294 5.42 -18.21 0.32
CA PHE A 294 3.98 -18.19 0.52
C PHE A 294 3.44 -19.62 0.40
N LYS A 295 2.39 -19.92 1.18
CA LYS A 295 1.80 -21.26 1.18
C LYS A 295 1.00 -21.49 -0.11
N ALA A 296 1.29 -22.56 -0.82
CA ALA A 296 0.46 -23.08 -1.90
C ALA A 296 -0.73 -23.93 -1.32
N PRO A 297 -1.82 -24.14 -2.08
CA PRO A 297 -1.98 -23.67 -3.44
C PRO A 297 -2.43 -22.22 -3.47
N PHE A 298 -1.81 -21.44 -4.35
CA PHE A 298 -2.49 -20.25 -4.85
C PHE A 298 -3.79 -20.76 -5.52
N HIS A 299 -4.91 -20.13 -5.25
CA HIS A 299 -6.19 -20.53 -5.84
C HIS A 299 -6.01 -20.67 -7.35
N ALA A 300 -6.47 -21.79 -7.93
CA ALA A 300 -6.38 -22.00 -9.37
C ALA A 300 -7.37 -21.06 -10.04
N TYR A 301 -6.91 -19.84 -10.29
CA TYR A 301 -7.63 -18.94 -11.17
C TYR A 301 -7.58 -19.51 -12.58
N PRO A 302 -8.64 -19.37 -13.38
CA PRO A 302 -8.61 -19.79 -14.77
C PRO A 302 -7.39 -19.14 -15.43
N LYS A 303 -6.48 -19.96 -15.93
CA LYS A 303 -5.34 -19.45 -16.70
C LYS A 303 -5.92 -18.73 -17.89
N THR A 304 -5.80 -17.40 -17.93
CA THR A 304 -6.06 -16.66 -19.15
C THR A 304 -5.08 -17.17 -20.20
N LYS A 305 -5.60 -17.78 -21.25
CA LYS A 305 -4.77 -18.12 -22.41
C LYS A 305 -4.39 -16.81 -23.07
N HIS A 306 -3.11 -16.47 -23.00
CA HIS A 306 -2.52 -15.39 -23.78
C HIS A 306 -2.52 -15.72 -25.26
#